data_f32c373f626eac51f3d77dc9064752cf
#
_entry.id   f32c373f626eac51f3d77dc9064752cf
#
_cell.length_a   1.000
_cell.length_b   1.000
_cell.length_c   1.000
_cell.angle_alpha   90.00
_cell.angle_beta   90.00
_cell.angle_gamma   90.00
#
_symmetry.space_group_name_H-M   'P 1'
#
loop_
_entity.id
_entity.type
_entity.pdbx_description
1 polymer ?
#
loop_
_entity_poly.entity_id
_entity_poly.type
_entity_poly.pdbx_seq_one_letter_code
_entity_poly.pdbx_strand_id
1 'polypeptide(L)'
;MEKNEEYIGIVEKTGSNGEGILKNGDYTVFVPYALPEEKIKYKVLKVKKNICFAKLIELCVPSEERVRPKCPVYEKCGGCQLQHLKYKHQLILKRKIVKDCLSKIAFLDEKVMPTVPSELEYGYRNKLQLPIRTEKNGIAIGFFAQNSHRIVQINDCPIQPWWCGKIIKIIRKYIDVFDVTAYSEESKCGLLKHVVVRDVDGKLIIT
;
A
#
# COMPACT_ATOMS: atom_id res chain seq x y z
N MET A 1 20.31 12.25 -14.51
CA MET A 1 18.87 11.90 -14.53
C MET A 1 18.07 13.14 -14.23
N GLU A 2 17.06 13.43 -15.03
CA GLU A 2 16.21 14.60 -14.87
C GLU A 2 14.75 14.21 -14.61
N LYS A 3 14.01 15.12 -13.98
CA LYS A 3 12.58 14.91 -13.70
C LYS A 3 11.79 14.74 -15.00
N ASN A 4 10.88 13.79 -15.03
CA ASN A 4 10.01 13.40 -16.15
C ASN A 4 10.66 12.59 -17.27
N GLU A 5 11.94 12.35 -17.23
CA GLU A 5 12.61 11.43 -18.16
C GLU A 5 12.25 9.97 -17.86
N GLU A 6 12.34 9.13 -18.90
CA GLU A 6 12.06 7.71 -18.86
C GLU A 6 13.32 6.90 -19.15
N TYR A 7 13.51 5.83 -18.37
CA TYR A 7 14.66 4.95 -18.47
C TYR A 7 14.24 3.50 -18.39
N ILE A 8 15.10 2.62 -18.86
CA ILE A 8 14.95 1.16 -18.70
C ILE A 8 16.07 0.68 -17.78
N GLY A 9 15.75 -0.24 -16.88
CA GLY A 9 16.73 -0.85 -15.98
C GLY A 9 16.25 -2.16 -15.39
N ILE A 10 17.15 -2.87 -14.75
CA ILE A 10 16.87 -4.12 -14.05
C ILE A 10 16.89 -3.85 -12.55
N VAL A 11 15.84 -4.28 -11.86
CA VAL A 11 15.72 -4.13 -10.42
C VAL A 11 16.65 -5.11 -9.71
N GLU A 12 17.50 -4.60 -8.83
CA GLU A 12 18.53 -5.40 -8.15
C GLU A 12 18.03 -5.99 -6.81
N LYS A 13 17.23 -5.23 -6.09
CA LYS A 13 16.74 -5.62 -4.75
C LYS A 13 15.46 -4.91 -4.36
N THR A 14 14.81 -5.40 -3.29
CA THR A 14 13.67 -4.74 -2.66
C THR A 14 14.14 -3.92 -1.46
N GLY A 15 13.62 -2.70 -1.35
CA GLY A 15 13.81 -1.83 -0.19
C GLY A 15 12.93 -2.21 1.00
N SER A 16 13.13 -1.53 2.12
CA SER A 16 12.41 -1.80 3.38
C SER A 16 10.91 -1.53 3.30
N ASN A 17 10.48 -0.64 2.41
CA ASN A 17 9.05 -0.33 2.22
C ASN A 17 8.43 -1.13 1.05
N GLY A 18 9.14 -2.11 0.50
CA GLY A 18 8.65 -2.95 -0.59
C GLY A 18 8.86 -2.38 -1.99
N GLU A 19 9.55 -1.24 -2.15
CA GLU A 19 9.94 -0.68 -3.43
C GLU A 19 11.10 -1.45 -4.07
N GLY A 20 11.10 -1.56 -5.39
CA GLY A 20 12.26 -2.02 -6.15
C GLY A 20 13.37 -0.98 -6.14
N ILE A 21 14.61 -1.43 -6.02
CA ILE A 21 15.80 -0.59 -6.04
C ILE A 21 16.69 -1.06 -7.17
N LEU A 22 17.15 -0.11 -7.99
CA LEU A 22 18.12 -0.33 -9.05
C LEU A 22 19.17 0.79 -9.08
N LYS A 23 20.28 0.56 -9.79
CA LYS A 23 21.28 1.56 -10.08
C LYS A 23 21.15 2.05 -11.51
N ASN A 24 21.35 3.36 -11.72
CA ASN A 24 21.51 3.95 -13.05
C ASN A 24 22.62 5.02 -12.96
N GLY A 25 23.83 4.65 -13.40
CA GLY A 25 25.04 5.41 -13.13
C GLY A 25 25.25 5.61 -11.64
N ASP A 26 25.48 6.83 -11.21
CA ASP A 26 25.69 7.17 -9.80
C ASP A 26 24.38 7.25 -8.98
N TYR A 27 23.21 7.07 -9.64
CA TYR A 27 21.93 7.20 -8.98
C TYR A 27 21.41 5.87 -8.43
N THR A 28 20.90 5.91 -7.20
CA THR A 28 20.06 4.86 -6.63
C THR A 28 18.61 5.20 -6.91
N VAL A 29 17.91 4.36 -7.65
CA VAL A 29 16.53 4.59 -8.09
C VAL A 29 15.57 3.73 -7.30
N PHE A 30 14.55 4.34 -6.71
CA PHE A 30 13.47 3.68 -5.97
C PHE A 30 12.21 3.68 -6.82
N VAL A 31 11.68 2.49 -7.11
CA VAL A 31 10.49 2.28 -7.95
C VAL A 31 9.47 1.45 -7.20
N PRO A 32 8.38 2.04 -6.68
CA PRO A 32 7.29 1.28 -6.09
C PRO A 32 6.72 0.23 -7.05
N TYR A 33 6.29 -0.90 -6.49
CA TYR A 33 5.68 -2.01 -7.22
C TYR A 33 6.59 -2.77 -8.20
N ALA A 34 7.89 -2.52 -8.18
CA ALA A 34 8.87 -3.28 -8.94
C ALA A 34 9.55 -4.34 -8.05
N LEU A 35 9.83 -5.51 -8.62
CA LEU A 35 10.45 -6.66 -7.94
C LEU A 35 11.88 -6.91 -8.46
N PRO A 36 12.76 -7.53 -7.67
CA PRO A 36 14.08 -7.94 -8.12
C PRO A 36 14.01 -8.77 -9.41
N GLU A 37 15.05 -8.63 -10.24
CA GLU A 37 15.23 -9.32 -11.54
C GLU A 37 14.27 -8.85 -12.64
N GLU A 38 13.33 -7.97 -12.35
CA GLU A 38 12.46 -7.39 -13.36
C GLU A 38 13.21 -6.38 -14.22
N LYS A 39 13.04 -6.47 -15.54
CA LYS A 39 13.38 -5.41 -16.47
C LYS A 39 12.17 -4.49 -16.59
N ILE A 40 12.35 -3.24 -16.21
CA ILE A 40 11.28 -2.26 -16.13
C ILE A 40 11.62 -0.98 -16.91
N LYS A 41 10.57 -0.33 -17.41
CA LYS A 41 10.61 1.06 -17.85
C LYS A 41 10.04 1.92 -16.72
N TYR A 42 10.76 2.93 -16.31
CA TYR A 42 10.36 3.81 -15.21
C TYR A 42 10.54 5.27 -15.58
N LYS A 43 9.71 6.14 -14.97
CA LYS A 43 9.73 7.58 -15.14
C LYS A 43 10.19 8.26 -13.87
N VAL A 44 11.16 9.15 -13.98
CA VAL A 44 11.70 9.94 -12.88
C VAL A 44 10.66 10.95 -12.39
N LEU A 45 10.35 10.90 -11.10
CA LEU A 45 9.44 11.85 -10.44
C LEU A 45 10.19 12.93 -9.66
N LYS A 46 11.28 12.55 -9.00
CA LYS A 46 12.10 13.44 -8.17
C LYS A 46 13.53 12.95 -8.08
N VAL A 47 14.46 13.87 -8.19
CA VAL A 47 15.89 13.62 -7.95
C VAL A 47 16.31 14.40 -6.71
N LYS A 48 17.07 13.77 -5.82
CA LYS A 48 17.64 14.38 -4.63
C LYS A 48 19.06 13.87 -4.44
N LYS A 49 20.06 14.70 -4.78
CA LYS A 49 21.47 14.28 -4.88
C LYS A 49 21.60 13.07 -5.81
N ASN A 50 22.12 11.95 -5.32
CA ASN A 50 22.27 10.67 -6.02
C ASN A 50 21.13 9.66 -5.73
N ILE A 51 20.00 10.14 -5.22
CA ILE A 51 18.78 9.34 -5.00
C ILE A 51 17.70 9.79 -5.97
N CYS A 52 17.07 8.85 -6.65
CA CYS A 52 15.99 9.07 -7.59
C CYS A 52 14.73 8.32 -7.13
N PHE A 53 13.61 9.01 -7.11
CA PHE A 53 12.28 8.42 -6.92
C PHE A 53 11.59 8.38 -8.27
N ALA A 54 11.14 7.21 -8.66
CA ALA A 54 10.55 6.99 -9.97
C ALA A 54 9.21 6.24 -9.86
N LYS A 55 8.47 6.25 -10.95
CA LYS A 55 7.22 5.51 -11.13
C LYS A 55 7.44 4.42 -12.16
N LEU A 56 6.96 3.22 -11.88
CA LEU A 56 6.87 2.13 -12.85
C LEU A 56 5.91 2.54 -13.98
N ILE A 57 6.37 2.47 -15.23
CA ILE A 57 5.57 2.76 -16.43
C ILE A 57 5.20 1.46 -17.13
N GLU A 58 6.17 0.57 -17.29
CA GLU A 58 6.00 -0.68 -18.03
C GLU A 58 6.85 -1.78 -17.41
N LEU A 59 6.31 -2.97 -17.39
CA LEU A 59 6.98 -4.19 -16.97
C LEU A 59 7.43 -4.93 -18.24
N CYS A 60 8.69 -4.71 -18.64
CA CYS A 60 9.24 -5.30 -19.86
C CYS A 60 9.48 -6.82 -19.71
N VAL A 61 10.03 -7.24 -18.57
CA VAL A 61 10.23 -8.66 -18.23
C VAL A 61 9.84 -8.83 -16.75
N PRO A 62 8.78 -9.58 -16.46
CA PRO A 62 8.35 -9.83 -15.09
C PRO A 62 9.26 -10.84 -14.39
N SER A 63 9.35 -10.72 -13.06
CA SER A 63 9.91 -11.76 -12.19
C SER A 63 8.97 -12.97 -12.12
N GLU A 64 9.54 -14.17 -12.02
CA GLU A 64 8.76 -15.41 -11.76
C GLU A 64 7.98 -15.35 -10.44
N GLU A 65 8.43 -14.49 -9.51
CA GLU A 65 7.81 -14.34 -8.19
C GLU A 65 6.66 -13.33 -8.19
N ARG A 66 6.39 -12.70 -9.32
CA ARG A 66 5.27 -11.78 -9.47
C ARG A 66 3.94 -12.52 -9.56
N VAL A 67 2.96 -11.99 -8.85
CA VAL A 67 1.56 -12.42 -8.95
C VAL A 67 0.65 -11.23 -9.19
N ARG A 68 -0.52 -11.48 -9.78
CA ARG A 68 -1.54 -10.46 -9.92
C ARG A 68 -2.17 -10.15 -8.57
N PRO A 69 -2.15 -8.87 -8.11
CA PRO A 69 -2.81 -8.48 -6.87
C PRO A 69 -4.32 -8.78 -6.90
N LYS A 70 -4.86 -9.31 -5.80
CA LYS A 70 -6.33 -9.50 -5.67
C LYS A 70 -7.10 -8.19 -5.53
N CYS A 71 -6.44 -7.14 -5.02
CA CYS A 71 -7.07 -5.84 -4.81
C CYS A 71 -7.15 -5.04 -6.11
N PRO A 72 -8.36 -4.64 -6.58
CA PRO A 72 -8.52 -3.89 -7.83
C PRO A 72 -7.97 -2.44 -7.76
N VAL A 73 -7.72 -1.93 -6.56
CA VAL A 73 -7.19 -0.58 -6.33
C VAL A 73 -5.77 -0.60 -5.75
N TYR A 74 -5.06 -1.72 -5.89
CA TYR A 74 -3.76 -1.95 -5.26
C TYR A 74 -2.75 -0.83 -5.51
N GLU A 75 -2.57 -0.41 -6.76
CA GLU A 75 -1.59 0.62 -7.14
C GLU A 75 -2.04 2.06 -6.81
N LYS A 76 -3.31 2.23 -6.45
CA LYS A 76 -3.89 3.53 -6.10
C LYS A 76 -3.98 3.74 -4.59
N CYS A 77 -4.24 2.65 -3.86
CA CYS A 77 -4.40 2.65 -2.41
C CYS A 77 -3.05 2.55 -1.70
N GLY A 78 -2.82 3.38 -0.68
CA GLY A 78 -1.59 3.36 0.13
C GLY A 78 -1.50 2.23 1.16
N GLY A 79 -2.53 1.37 1.26
CA GLY A 79 -2.63 0.39 2.35
C GLY A 79 -1.76 -0.86 2.21
N CYS A 80 -1.35 -1.23 0.99
CA CYS A 80 -0.61 -2.46 0.72
C CYS A 80 0.57 -2.22 -0.22
N GLN A 81 1.72 -2.86 0.05
CA GLN A 81 2.95 -2.70 -0.72
C GLN A 81 3.39 -3.97 -1.45
N LEU A 82 2.94 -5.16 -1.03
CA LEU A 82 3.52 -6.44 -1.46
C LEU A 82 2.54 -7.43 -2.07
N GLN A 83 1.29 -7.02 -2.42
CA GLN A 83 0.32 -7.96 -3.00
C GLN A 83 0.73 -8.52 -4.38
N HIS A 84 1.67 -7.88 -5.05
CA HIS A 84 2.21 -8.31 -6.34
C HIS A 84 3.36 -9.32 -6.22
N LEU A 85 3.76 -9.68 -4.97
CA LEU A 85 4.81 -10.67 -4.67
C LEU A 85 4.17 -11.93 -4.08
N LYS A 86 4.55 -13.12 -4.55
CA LYS A 86 4.14 -14.41 -3.96
C LYS A 86 4.35 -14.42 -2.44
N TYR A 87 3.38 -14.96 -1.69
CA TYR A 87 3.40 -14.91 -0.22
C TYR A 87 4.67 -15.52 0.38
N LYS A 88 5.14 -16.66 -0.14
CA LYS A 88 6.41 -17.28 0.27
C LYS A 88 7.58 -16.29 0.22
N HIS A 89 7.66 -15.46 -0.84
CA HIS A 89 8.72 -14.48 -1.02
C HIS A 89 8.51 -13.22 -0.17
N GLN A 90 7.26 -12.90 0.21
CA GLN A 90 7.00 -11.87 1.23
C GLN A 90 7.61 -12.28 2.59
N LEU A 91 7.52 -13.55 2.98
CA LEU A 91 8.12 -14.05 4.22
C LEU A 91 9.65 -13.97 4.19
N ILE A 92 10.26 -14.36 3.06
CA ILE A 92 11.71 -14.25 2.84
C ILE A 92 12.16 -12.78 2.92
N LEU A 93 11.44 -11.88 2.27
CA LEU A 93 11.73 -10.44 2.30
C LEU A 93 11.65 -9.87 3.72
N LYS A 94 10.61 -10.20 4.47
CA LYS A 94 10.45 -9.74 5.87
C LYS A 94 11.60 -10.19 6.75
N ARG A 95 12.01 -11.46 6.63
CA ARG A 95 13.20 -11.98 7.33
C ARG A 95 14.46 -11.22 6.95
N LYS A 96 14.64 -10.95 5.63
CA LYS A 96 15.80 -10.21 5.12
C LYS A 96 15.86 -8.80 5.68
N ILE A 97 14.72 -8.09 5.75
CA ILE A 97 14.65 -6.73 6.33
C ILE A 97 15.14 -6.75 7.78
N VAL A 98 14.68 -7.68 8.60
CA VAL A 98 15.12 -7.80 10.00
C VAL A 98 16.62 -8.08 10.07
N LYS A 99 17.13 -9.04 9.28
CA LYS A 99 18.55 -9.37 9.22
C LYS A 99 19.38 -8.16 8.79
N ASP A 100 18.94 -7.42 7.76
CA ASP A 100 19.64 -6.23 7.29
C ASP A 100 19.66 -5.11 8.36
N CYS A 101 18.59 -4.95 9.13
CA CYS A 101 18.55 -3.98 10.23
C CYS A 101 19.53 -4.37 11.35
N LEU A 102 19.55 -5.64 11.75
CA LEU A 102 20.48 -6.11 12.78
C LEU A 102 21.94 -5.93 12.33
N SER A 103 22.28 -6.41 11.15
CA SER A 103 23.69 -6.37 10.70
C SER A 103 24.18 -4.98 10.30
N LYS A 104 23.37 -4.18 9.61
CA LYS A 104 23.82 -2.91 9.02
C LYS A 104 23.57 -1.68 9.88
N ILE A 105 22.57 -1.74 10.78
CA ILE A 105 22.21 -0.60 11.63
C ILE A 105 22.64 -0.85 13.07
N ALA A 106 22.34 -2.04 13.62
CA ALA A 106 22.70 -2.39 14.97
C ALA A 106 24.09 -3.01 15.09
N PHE A 107 24.74 -3.37 13.97
CA PHE A 107 26.05 -4.05 13.91
C PHE A 107 26.08 -5.35 14.71
N LEU A 108 24.95 -6.08 14.72
CA LEU A 108 24.79 -7.38 15.37
C LEU A 108 24.74 -8.48 14.33
N ASP A 109 25.56 -9.52 14.52
CA ASP A 109 25.51 -10.75 13.68
C ASP A 109 24.69 -11.82 14.38
N GLU A 110 23.38 -11.59 14.44
CA GLU A 110 22.43 -12.49 15.09
C GLU A 110 21.67 -13.36 14.11
N LYS A 111 21.38 -14.60 14.52
CA LYS A 111 20.60 -15.56 13.73
C LYS A 111 19.13 -15.16 13.72
N VAL A 112 18.64 -14.66 12.57
CA VAL A 112 17.22 -14.41 12.36
C VAL A 112 16.52 -15.70 11.89
N MET A 113 15.54 -16.16 12.67
CA MET A 113 14.74 -17.33 12.32
C MET A 113 13.82 -17.06 11.11
N PRO A 114 13.35 -18.09 10.39
CA PRO A 114 12.35 -17.90 9.34
C PRO A 114 11.11 -17.18 9.85
N THR A 115 10.53 -16.32 9.02
CA THR A 115 9.28 -15.65 9.35
C THR A 115 8.16 -16.68 9.48
N VAL A 116 7.45 -16.67 10.59
CA VAL A 116 6.27 -17.52 10.81
C VAL A 116 5.15 -17.04 9.88
N PRO A 117 4.59 -17.92 9.02
CA PRO A 117 3.50 -17.54 8.15
C PRO A 117 2.22 -17.28 8.95
N SER A 118 1.36 -16.39 8.42
CA SER A 118 0.00 -16.26 8.91
C SER A 118 -0.87 -17.40 8.36
N GLU A 119 -1.83 -17.85 9.13
CA GLU A 119 -2.84 -18.83 8.68
C GLU A 119 -3.67 -18.29 7.51
N LEU A 120 -3.89 -16.96 7.50
CA LEU A 120 -4.63 -16.26 6.46
C LEU A 120 -3.72 -15.28 5.72
N GLU A 121 -3.62 -15.43 4.40
CA GLU A 121 -2.95 -14.44 3.53
C GLU A 121 -3.82 -13.19 3.30
N TYR A 122 -5.14 -13.35 3.37
CA TYR A 122 -6.16 -12.32 3.20
C TYR A 122 -7.18 -12.40 4.33
N GLY A 123 -7.95 -11.32 4.54
CA GLY A 123 -8.99 -11.29 5.57
C GLY A 123 -8.45 -11.30 7.02
N TYR A 124 -7.16 -11.05 7.22
CA TYR A 124 -6.48 -11.20 8.51
C TYR A 124 -6.63 -10.02 9.47
N ARG A 125 -7.16 -8.90 8.99
CA ARG A 125 -7.34 -7.70 9.84
C ARG A 125 -8.59 -7.83 10.69
N ASN A 126 -8.53 -7.30 11.91
CA ASN A 126 -9.68 -7.19 12.82
C ASN A 126 -10.12 -5.73 13.05
N LYS A 127 -9.47 -4.77 12.40
CA LYS A 127 -9.78 -3.34 12.47
C LYS A 127 -9.89 -2.74 11.08
N LEU A 128 -11.01 -2.07 10.82
CA LEU A 128 -11.24 -1.24 9.65
C LEU A 128 -11.31 0.23 10.08
N GLN A 129 -10.61 1.10 9.38
CA GLN A 129 -10.70 2.54 9.58
C GLN A 129 -10.79 3.22 8.21
N LEU A 130 -11.92 3.85 7.95
CA LEU A 130 -12.24 4.49 6.68
C LEU A 130 -12.37 6.00 6.88
N PRO A 131 -11.48 6.80 6.33
CA PRO A 131 -11.72 8.23 6.19
C PRO A 131 -12.92 8.49 5.28
N ILE A 132 -13.67 9.54 5.62
CA ILE A 132 -14.84 10.02 4.87
C ILE A 132 -14.61 11.49 4.56
N ARG A 133 -14.79 11.88 3.30
CA ARG A 133 -14.64 13.27 2.87
C ARG A 133 -15.63 13.60 1.76
N THR A 134 -15.99 14.87 1.67
CA THR A 134 -16.68 15.40 0.49
C THR A 134 -15.66 15.61 -0.62
N GLU A 135 -15.93 15.06 -1.78
CA GLU A 135 -15.19 15.27 -3.03
C GLU A 135 -16.14 15.86 -4.10
N LYS A 136 -15.60 16.22 -5.28
CA LYS A 136 -16.39 16.82 -6.36
C LYS A 136 -17.64 16.02 -6.77
N ASN A 137 -17.57 14.69 -6.64
CA ASN A 137 -18.63 13.77 -7.04
C ASN A 137 -19.45 13.21 -5.85
N GLY A 138 -19.49 13.93 -4.71
CA GLY A 138 -20.20 13.48 -3.50
C GLY A 138 -19.27 12.98 -2.40
N ILE A 139 -19.81 12.18 -1.48
CA ILE A 139 -19.05 11.68 -0.34
C ILE A 139 -18.21 10.47 -0.74
N ALA A 140 -16.89 10.58 -0.52
CA ALA A 140 -15.92 9.52 -0.73
C ALA A 140 -15.65 8.76 0.58
N ILE A 141 -15.71 7.42 0.51
CA ILE A 141 -15.38 6.50 1.60
C ILE A 141 -14.34 5.52 1.08
N GLY A 142 -13.21 5.38 1.78
CA GLY A 142 -12.15 4.47 1.31
C GLY A 142 -10.88 4.60 2.12
N PHE A 143 -9.74 4.39 1.48
CA PHE A 143 -8.42 4.56 2.09
C PHE A 143 -7.67 5.70 1.41
N PHE A 144 -6.69 6.26 2.10
CA PHE A 144 -5.82 7.27 1.49
C PHE A 144 -4.94 6.65 0.40
N ALA A 145 -4.76 7.40 -0.69
CA ALA A 145 -3.74 7.12 -1.67
C ALA A 145 -2.35 7.28 -1.03
N GLN A 146 -1.37 6.58 -1.57
CA GLN A 146 0.01 6.63 -1.06
C GLN A 146 0.53 8.07 -1.03
N ASN A 147 1.10 8.47 0.11
CA ASN A 147 1.64 9.82 0.35
C ASN A 147 0.66 10.96 0.03
N SER A 148 -0.64 10.74 0.26
CA SER A 148 -1.70 11.70 -0.07
C SER A 148 -2.87 11.59 0.91
N HIS A 149 -3.62 12.70 1.06
CA HIS A 149 -4.91 12.70 1.76
C HIS A 149 -6.11 12.47 0.83
N ARG A 150 -5.88 12.21 -0.46
CA ARG A 150 -6.93 11.86 -1.42
C ARG A 150 -7.48 10.47 -1.10
N ILE A 151 -8.80 10.34 -1.07
CA ILE A 151 -9.45 9.05 -0.81
C ILE A 151 -9.51 8.22 -2.09
N VAL A 152 -9.05 6.99 -2.00
CA VAL A 152 -9.31 5.93 -2.98
C VAL A 152 -10.56 5.20 -2.54
N GLN A 153 -11.67 5.44 -3.22
CA GLN A 153 -12.95 4.81 -2.89
C GLN A 153 -12.87 3.30 -3.09
N ILE A 154 -13.48 2.57 -2.17
CA ILE A 154 -13.55 1.10 -2.19
C ILE A 154 -14.98 0.64 -1.91
N ASN A 155 -15.32 -0.54 -2.42
CA ASN A 155 -16.55 -1.26 -2.08
C ASN A 155 -16.25 -2.44 -1.17
N ASP A 156 -15.00 -2.92 -1.17
CA ASP A 156 -14.51 -4.00 -0.31
C ASP A 156 -12.97 -3.94 -0.26
N CYS A 157 -12.36 -4.70 0.66
CA CYS A 157 -10.91 -4.77 0.80
C CYS A 157 -10.46 -6.21 1.12
N PRO A 158 -9.63 -6.86 0.24
CA PRO A 158 -9.26 -8.25 0.41
C PRO A 158 -8.51 -8.61 1.72
N ILE A 159 -7.82 -7.65 2.34
CA ILE A 159 -7.11 -7.89 3.61
C ILE A 159 -7.99 -7.64 4.84
N GLN A 160 -9.18 -7.07 4.66
CA GLN A 160 -10.18 -6.91 5.70
C GLN A 160 -11.06 -8.17 5.79
N PRO A 161 -11.74 -8.39 6.91
CA PRO A 161 -12.65 -9.52 7.07
C PRO A 161 -13.86 -9.42 6.14
N TRP A 162 -14.56 -10.53 5.99
CA TRP A 162 -15.73 -10.71 5.12
C TRP A 162 -16.87 -9.67 5.31
N TRP A 163 -16.95 -9.04 6.47
CA TRP A 163 -17.98 -8.03 6.77
C TRP A 163 -17.63 -6.63 6.20
N CYS A 164 -16.42 -6.40 5.74
CA CYS A 164 -15.95 -5.07 5.28
C CYS A 164 -16.89 -4.45 4.23
N GLY A 165 -17.16 -5.16 3.14
CA GLY A 165 -18.03 -4.66 2.08
C GLY A 165 -19.47 -4.41 2.53
N LYS A 166 -20.00 -5.21 3.49
CA LYS A 166 -21.34 -5.01 4.08
C LYS A 166 -21.37 -3.70 4.87
N ILE A 167 -20.36 -3.46 5.70
CA ILE A 167 -20.27 -2.23 6.51
C ILE A 167 -20.18 -0.99 5.61
N ILE A 168 -19.36 -1.01 4.56
CA ILE A 168 -19.27 0.11 3.63
C ILE A 168 -20.64 0.42 3.00
N LYS A 169 -21.39 -0.59 2.59
CA LYS A 169 -22.75 -0.42 2.04
C LYS A 169 -23.72 0.18 3.05
N ILE A 170 -23.68 -0.28 4.31
CA ILE A 170 -24.53 0.25 5.39
C ILE A 170 -24.20 1.72 5.65
N ILE A 171 -22.93 2.08 5.72
CA ILE A 171 -22.50 3.46 5.96
C ILE A 171 -22.94 4.38 4.81
N ARG A 172 -22.77 3.95 3.54
CA ARG A 172 -23.26 4.73 2.39
C ARG A 172 -24.75 4.96 2.47
N LYS A 173 -25.54 3.88 2.74
CA LYS A 173 -27.00 3.99 2.91
C LYS A 173 -27.37 4.94 4.06
N TYR A 174 -26.65 4.87 5.18
CA TYR A 174 -26.88 5.77 6.31
C TYR A 174 -26.66 7.24 5.94
N ILE A 175 -25.56 7.52 5.24
CA ILE A 175 -25.25 8.86 4.75
C ILE A 175 -26.35 9.38 3.82
N ASP A 176 -26.79 8.55 2.87
CA ASP A 176 -27.80 8.94 1.87
C ASP A 176 -29.19 9.15 2.51
N VAL A 177 -29.60 8.26 3.42
CA VAL A 177 -30.96 8.32 4.05
C VAL A 177 -31.09 9.48 5.03
N PHE A 178 -30.03 9.80 5.76
CA PHE A 178 -30.07 10.81 6.81
C PHE A 178 -29.40 12.15 6.40
N ASP A 179 -29.02 12.27 5.13
CA ASP A 179 -28.32 13.45 4.57
C ASP A 179 -27.12 13.89 5.43
N VAL A 180 -26.33 12.90 5.90
CA VAL A 180 -25.23 13.15 6.81
C VAL A 180 -24.02 13.68 6.03
N THR A 181 -23.51 14.82 6.45
CA THR A 181 -22.38 15.48 5.78
C THR A 181 -21.03 14.97 6.27
N ALA A 182 -20.05 14.90 5.36
CA ALA A 182 -18.67 14.67 5.72
C ALA A 182 -18.04 15.96 6.30
N TYR A 183 -17.21 15.81 7.32
CA TYR A 183 -16.51 16.92 7.94
C TYR A 183 -15.44 17.51 7.00
N SER A 184 -15.46 18.83 6.84
CA SER A 184 -14.42 19.58 6.15
C SER A 184 -13.51 20.28 7.16
N GLU A 185 -12.19 20.05 7.02
CA GLU A 185 -11.18 20.71 7.87
C GLU A 185 -11.06 22.22 7.54
N GLU A 186 -11.38 22.60 6.31
CA GLU A 186 -11.33 24.01 5.85
C GLU A 186 -12.47 24.83 6.44
N SER A 187 -13.73 24.37 6.26
CA SER A 187 -14.92 25.06 6.76
C SER A 187 -15.23 24.78 8.22
N LYS A 188 -14.59 23.76 8.82
CA LYS A 188 -14.87 23.23 10.18
C LYS A 188 -16.32 22.78 10.38
N CYS A 189 -17.03 22.45 9.28
CA CYS A 189 -18.41 22.01 9.25
C CYS A 189 -18.53 20.57 8.80
N GLY A 190 -19.68 19.94 9.11
CA GLY A 190 -19.97 18.53 8.81
C GLY A 190 -19.76 17.62 10.00
N LEU A 191 -20.23 16.38 9.89
CA LEU A 191 -20.31 15.43 11.01
C LEU A 191 -19.26 14.31 10.90
N LEU A 192 -19.26 13.57 9.80
CA LEU A 192 -18.46 12.34 9.67
C LEU A 192 -17.04 12.62 9.23
N LYS A 193 -16.06 12.18 10.02
CA LYS A 193 -14.63 12.22 9.69
C LYS A 193 -14.11 10.86 9.27
N HIS A 194 -14.41 9.84 10.07
CA HIS A 194 -13.96 8.47 9.91
C HIS A 194 -15.03 7.53 10.41
N VAL A 195 -15.01 6.32 9.88
CA VAL A 195 -15.68 5.18 10.50
C VAL A 195 -14.62 4.19 10.93
N VAL A 196 -14.66 3.80 12.20
CA VAL A 196 -13.77 2.77 12.74
C VAL A 196 -14.62 1.57 13.13
N VAL A 197 -14.26 0.40 12.65
CA VAL A 197 -14.90 -0.86 13.00
C VAL A 197 -13.86 -1.78 13.61
N ARG A 198 -14.18 -2.37 14.74
CA ARG A 198 -13.35 -3.39 15.39
C ARG A 198 -14.15 -4.67 15.54
N ASP A 199 -13.55 -5.76 15.16
CA ASP A 199 -14.06 -7.10 15.46
C ASP A 199 -13.40 -7.60 16.75
N VAL A 200 -14.24 -7.88 17.73
CA VAL A 200 -13.84 -8.43 19.04
C VAL A 200 -14.69 -9.68 19.26
N ASP A 201 -14.09 -10.84 19.08
CA ASP A 201 -14.73 -12.15 19.25
C ASP A 201 -16.05 -12.28 18.48
N GLY A 202 -16.06 -11.82 17.22
CA GLY A 202 -17.23 -11.88 16.33
C GLY A 202 -18.27 -10.77 16.57
N LYS A 203 -18.03 -9.86 17.50
CA LYS A 203 -18.87 -8.68 17.74
C LYS A 203 -18.23 -7.45 17.11
N LEU A 204 -19.00 -6.74 16.30
CA LEU A 204 -18.54 -5.53 15.62
C LEU A 204 -18.87 -4.30 16.45
N ILE A 205 -17.85 -3.55 16.83
CA ILE A 205 -17.96 -2.24 17.47
C ILE A 205 -17.71 -1.19 16.39
N ILE A 206 -18.68 -0.31 16.16
CA ILE A 206 -18.63 0.76 15.15
C ILE A 206 -18.61 2.11 15.86
N THR A 207 -17.64 2.92 15.50
CA THR A 207 -17.49 4.30 16.01
C THR A 207 -17.38 5.27 14.86
#